data_860010a151c8205c786e4655d4d2b030
#
_entry.id   860010a151c8205c786e4655d4d2b030
#
_cell.length_a   1.000
_cell.length_b   1.000
_cell.length_c   1.000
_cell.angle_alpha   90.00
_cell.angle_beta   90.00
_cell.angle_gamma   90.00
#
_symmetry.space_group_name_H-M   'P 1'
#
loop_
_entity.id
_entity.type
_entity.pdbx_description
1 polymer ?
#
loop_
_entity_poly.entity_id
_entity_poly.type
_entity_poly.pdbx_seq_one_letter_code
_entity_poly.pdbx_strand_id
1 'polypeptide(L)'
;TSLLFGPYAGFTTKFLKRGSFLDLPLSIRFNNIGPMLAVARDNFDLTRYLVKEVLQSEAQRLETLRGFYPLAKAEDWSLEVAGQRVQIIKKDAKNGGILQFGTELVAAKDGTIAALLGASPGASVTVSIMLDLIQRCFPEQVASAQWQTKLAEIFPAMGKVLANDAERYREVQARSDALLQLEPLEQPVNA
;
A
#
# COMPACT_ATOMS: atom_id res chain seq x y z
N THR A 1 26.16 4.79 6.41
CA THR A 1 25.01 3.92 6.07
C THR A 1 24.30 3.56 7.37
N SER A 2 22.98 3.80 7.46
CA SER A 2 22.18 3.41 8.61
C SER A 2 21.52 2.06 8.38
N LEU A 3 21.43 1.26 9.44
CA LEU A 3 20.65 0.04 9.44
C LEU A 3 19.24 0.34 9.94
N LEU A 4 18.24 -0.27 9.32
CA LEU A 4 16.84 -0.16 9.72
C LEU A 4 16.33 -1.53 10.17
N PHE A 5 15.63 -1.55 11.30
CA PHE A 5 14.97 -2.74 11.82
C PHE A 5 13.50 -2.44 12.09
N GLY A 6 12.63 -3.32 11.69
CA GLY A 6 11.19 -3.15 11.81
C GLY A 6 10.47 -3.46 10.48
N PRO A 7 9.27 -2.90 10.24
CA PRO A 7 8.58 -1.91 11.09
C PRO A 7 7.90 -2.55 12.31
N TYR A 8 7.86 -1.82 13.42
CA TYR A 8 6.94 -2.12 14.50
C TYR A 8 5.57 -1.56 14.14
N ALA A 9 4.54 -2.39 14.25
CA ALA A 9 3.17 -1.95 13.99
C ALA A 9 2.75 -0.90 15.03
N GLY A 10 1.92 0.04 14.62
CA GLY A 10 1.40 1.09 15.47
C GLY A 10 -0.02 1.47 15.10
N PHE A 11 -0.69 2.17 16.00
CA PHE A 11 -1.99 2.78 15.79
C PHE A 11 -1.98 4.21 16.33
N THR A 12 -2.62 5.11 15.61
CA THR A 12 -2.83 6.48 16.05
C THR A 12 -4.21 6.97 15.64
N THR A 13 -4.79 7.86 16.41
CA THR A 13 -6.05 8.53 16.07
C THR A 13 -5.84 9.74 15.16
N LYS A 14 -4.61 10.12 14.88
CA LYS A 14 -4.29 11.16 13.90
C LYS A 14 -4.43 10.63 12.48
N PHE A 15 -5.04 11.39 11.60
CA PHE A 15 -5.13 11.02 10.18
C PHE A 15 -3.87 11.39 9.38
N LEU A 16 -3.14 12.38 9.85
CA LEU A 16 -1.87 12.82 9.26
C LEU A 16 -0.77 12.86 10.33
N LYS A 17 0.49 12.74 9.93
CA LYS A 17 1.65 12.81 10.83
C LYS A 17 1.63 14.06 11.73
N ARG A 18 1.19 15.20 11.18
CA ARG A 18 1.03 16.47 11.90
C ARG A 18 -0.43 16.78 12.28
N GLY A 19 -1.33 15.79 12.22
CA GLY A 19 -2.72 15.93 12.59
C GLY A 19 -2.95 15.95 14.10
N SER A 20 -4.24 16.02 14.48
CA SER A 20 -4.71 16.03 15.87
C SER A 20 -5.10 14.62 16.32
N PHE A 21 -4.91 14.32 17.59
CA PHE A 21 -5.48 13.11 18.22
C PHE A 21 -7.01 13.10 18.21
N LEU A 22 -7.63 14.24 17.96
CA LEU A 22 -9.08 14.38 17.82
C LEU A 22 -9.58 14.04 16.41
N ASP A 23 -8.73 13.83 15.43
CA ASP A 23 -9.15 13.56 14.04
C ASP A 23 -10.11 12.37 13.97
N LEU A 24 -9.75 11.23 14.56
CA LEU A 24 -10.62 10.05 14.59
C LEU A 24 -11.89 10.28 15.43
N PRO A 25 -11.85 10.74 16.71
CA PRO A 25 -13.06 11.04 17.46
C PRO A 25 -14.03 11.97 16.75
N LEU A 26 -13.54 13.07 16.18
CA LEU A 26 -14.38 14.05 15.46
C LEU A 26 -14.93 13.53 14.13
N SER A 27 -14.36 12.47 13.57
CA SER A 27 -14.86 11.82 12.36
C SER A 27 -16.02 10.87 12.60
N ILE A 28 -16.28 10.49 13.85
CA ILE A 28 -17.35 9.55 14.20
C ILE A 28 -18.70 10.22 14.01
N ARG A 29 -19.57 9.58 13.24
CA ARG A 29 -20.93 10.00 12.92
C ARG A 29 -21.89 8.83 13.09
N PHE A 30 -23.18 9.11 13.23
CA PHE A 30 -24.23 8.06 13.30
C PHE A 30 -24.23 7.12 12.09
N ASN A 31 -23.77 7.58 10.93
CA ASN A 31 -23.72 6.79 9.71
C ASN A 31 -22.48 5.90 9.59
N ASN A 32 -21.43 6.10 10.39
CA ASN A 32 -20.19 5.32 10.31
C ASN A 32 -19.84 4.54 11.59
N ILE A 33 -20.48 4.87 12.73
CA ILE A 33 -20.21 4.18 14.00
C ILE A 33 -20.54 2.69 13.93
N GLY A 34 -21.62 2.29 13.27
CA GLY A 34 -21.99 0.89 13.09
C GLY A 34 -20.90 0.06 12.37
N PRO A 35 -20.46 0.46 11.19
CA PRO A 35 -19.32 -0.16 10.52
C PRO A 35 -18.03 -0.20 11.34
N MET A 36 -17.71 0.85 12.11
CA MET A 36 -16.54 0.89 12.98
C MET A 36 -16.63 -0.14 14.11
N LEU A 37 -17.79 -0.29 14.75
CA LEU A 37 -18.01 -1.30 15.79
C LEU A 37 -17.96 -2.73 15.23
N ALA A 38 -18.52 -2.95 14.04
CA ALA A 38 -18.46 -4.25 13.37
C ALA A 38 -17.00 -4.64 13.08
N VAL A 39 -16.21 -3.73 12.53
CA VAL A 39 -14.78 -3.96 12.27
C VAL A 39 -14.01 -4.22 13.57
N ALA A 40 -14.26 -3.48 14.63
CA ALA A 40 -13.58 -3.67 15.91
C ALA A 40 -13.89 -5.06 16.51
N ARG A 41 -15.14 -5.51 16.42
CA ARG A 41 -15.57 -6.85 16.85
C ARG A 41 -14.90 -7.94 16.02
N ASP A 42 -14.96 -7.82 14.69
CA ASP A 42 -14.53 -8.86 13.77
C ASP A 42 -12.98 -8.93 13.62
N ASN A 43 -12.28 -7.89 14.08
CA ASN A 43 -10.81 -7.82 14.08
C ASN A 43 -10.25 -7.60 15.50
N PHE A 44 -10.85 -8.24 16.49
CA PHE A 44 -10.45 -8.06 17.90
C PHE A 44 -8.98 -8.44 18.15
N ASP A 45 -8.52 -9.53 17.56
CA ASP A 45 -7.14 -9.99 17.69
C ASP A 45 -6.15 -8.98 17.09
N LEU A 46 -6.47 -8.40 15.93
CA LEU A 46 -5.69 -7.32 15.33
C LEU A 46 -5.66 -6.10 16.24
N THR A 47 -6.81 -5.71 16.81
CA THR A 47 -6.89 -4.57 17.73
C THR A 47 -6.01 -4.80 18.96
N ARG A 48 -6.11 -5.99 19.56
CA ARG A 48 -5.27 -6.37 20.72
C ARG A 48 -3.78 -6.36 20.36
N TYR A 49 -3.42 -6.89 19.20
CA TYR A 49 -2.06 -6.86 18.69
C TYR A 49 -1.54 -5.42 18.57
N LEU A 50 -2.28 -4.54 17.90
CA LEU A 50 -1.88 -3.14 17.69
C LEU A 50 -1.73 -2.39 19.02
N VAL A 51 -2.62 -2.61 19.98
CA VAL A 51 -2.51 -2.02 21.31
C VAL A 51 -1.23 -2.50 22.03
N LYS A 52 -0.93 -3.79 21.95
CA LYS A 52 0.31 -4.35 22.51
C LYS A 52 1.55 -3.72 21.87
N GLU A 53 1.57 -3.57 20.56
CA GLU A 53 2.69 -2.98 19.82
C GLU A 53 2.91 -1.49 20.20
N VAL A 54 1.83 -0.72 20.33
CA VAL A 54 1.92 0.70 20.74
C VAL A 54 2.44 0.86 22.16
N LEU A 55 2.13 -0.10 23.04
CA LEU A 55 2.54 -0.07 24.46
C LEU A 55 3.94 -0.67 24.70
N GLN A 56 4.64 -1.15 23.67
CA GLN A 56 6.01 -1.66 23.83
C GLN A 56 6.97 -0.59 24.35
N SER A 57 7.72 -0.95 25.37
CA SER A 57 8.84 -0.13 25.85
C SER A 57 10.06 -0.22 24.92
N GLU A 58 10.99 0.71 25.06
CA GLU A 58 12.26 0.67 24.32
C GLU A 58 13.04 -0.61 24.61
N ALA A 59 13.04 -1.06 25.85
CA ALA A 59 13.68 -2.30 26.25
C ALA A 59 13.09 -3.53 25.55
N GLN A 60 11.77 -3.59 25.39
CA GLN A 60 11.10 -4.67 24.68
C GLN A 60 11.43 -4.66 23.19
N ARG A 61 11.47 -3.48 22.55
CA ARG A 61 11.88 -3.34 21.15
C ARG A 61 13.34 -3.76 20.95
N LEU A 62 14.23 -3.35 21.86
CA LEU A 62 15.63 -3.76 21.83
C LEU A 62 15.79 -5.28 21.98
N GLU A 63 15.00 -5.90 22.83
CA GLU A 63 15.05 -7.36 23.02
C GLU A 63 14.56 -8.09 21.74
N THR A 64 13.54 -7.57 21.07
CA THR A 64 13.11 -8.08 19.76
C THR A 64 14.22 -7.95 18.72
N LEU A 65 14.92 -6.82 18.68
CA LEU A 65 16.07 -6.61 17.80
C LEU A 65 17.21 -7.60 18.11
N ARG A 66 17.48 -7.86 19.38
CA ARG A 66 18.53 -8.81 19.81
C ARG A 66 18.26 -10.25 19.40
N GLY A 67 17.00 -10.60 19.17
CA GLY A 67 16.66 -11.90 18.56
C GLY A 67 17.26 -12.09 17.16
N PHE A 68 17.56 -11.00 16.45
CA PHE A 68 18.17 -10.99 15.11
C PHE A 68 19.62 -10.50 15.13
N TYR A 69 19.94 -9.56 15.99
CA TYR A 69 21.27 -9.02 16.19
C TYR A 69 21.65 -9.01 17.68
N PRO A 70 22.20 -10.11 18.23
CA PRO A 70 22.45 -10.28 19.66
C PRO A 70 23.34 -9.22 20.31
N LEU A 71 24.22 -8.60 19.54
CA LEU A 71 25.16 -7.58 20.01
C LEU A 71 24.58 -6.15 20.00
N ALA A 72 23.28 -5.98 19.71
CA ALA A 72 22.64 -4.67 19.68
C ALA A 72 22.70 -3.98 21.05
N LYS A 73 23.20 -2.74 21.07
CA LYS A 73 23.25 -1.87 22.24
C LYS A 73 22.21 -0.77 22.12
N ALA A 74 21.56 -0.40 23.21
CA ALA A 74 20.51 0.61 23.21
C ALA A 74 20.98 1.97 22.68
N GLU A 75 22.22 2.33 22.98
CA GLU A 75 22.82 3.60 22.59
C GLU A 75 23.01 3.78 21.07
N ASP A 76 23.05 2.66 20.31
CA ASP A 76 23.27 2.68 18.86
C ASP A 76 21.96 2.78 18.06
N TRP A 77 20.79 2.73 18.72
CA TRP A 77 19.49 2.64 18.07
C TRP A 77 18.52 3.71 18.55
N SER A 78 17.83 4.32 17.63
CA SER A 78 16.74 5.27 17.89
C SER A 78 15.46 4.84 17.22
N LEU A 79 14.31 5.15 17.83
CA LEU A 79 13.01 4.90 17.24
C LEU A 79 12.62 6.04 16.29
N GLU A 80 12.42 5.70 15.01
CA GLU A 80 11.97 6.63 14.00
C GLU A 80 10.56 6.30 13.51
N VAL A 81 9.71 7.33 13.37
CA VAL A 81 8.39 7.16 12.79
C VAL A 81 8.51 7.05 11.27
N ALA A 82 8.40 5.83 10.75
CA ALA A 82 8.58 5.55 9.34
C ALA A 82 7.47 6.17 8.47
N GLY A 83 6.21 6.09 8.92
CA GLY A 83 5.09 6.68 8.18
C GLY A 83 3.74 6.32 8.80
N GLN A 84 2.70 6.87 8.21
CA GLN A 84 1.30 6.59 8.55
C GLN A 84 0.53 6.28 7.27
N ARG A 85 -0.39 5.35 7.36
CA ARG A 85 -1.37 5.12 6.31
C ARG A 85 -2.77 5.14 6.88
N VAL A 86 -3.73 5.62 6.10
CA VAL A 86 -5.14 5.55 6.46
C VAL A 86 -5.64 4.13 6.21
N GLN A 87 -6.28 3.55 7.22
CA GLN A 87 -6.97 2.28 7.08
C GLN A 87 -8.46 2.55 6.88
N ILE A 88 -9.00 2.06 5.75
CA ILE A 88 -10.37 2.36 5.33
C ILE A 88 -11.33 1.34 5.92
N ILE A 89 -12.44 1.84 6.46
CA ILE A 89 -13.59 1.02 6.88
C ILE A 89 -14.73 1.28 5.89
N LYS A 90 -15.22 0.22 5.24
CA LYS A 90 -16.38 0.27 4.34
C LYS A 90 -17.59 -0.34 4.98
N LYS A 91 -18.78 0.19 4.64
CA LYS A 91 -20.03 -0.49 4.93
C LYS A 91 -20.10 -1.78 4.11
N ASP A 92 -20.52 -2.85 4.78
CA ASP A 92 -20.74 -4.15 4.15
C ASP A 92 -22.13 -4.65 4.51
N ALA A 93 -22.86 -5.13 3.51
CA ALA A 93 -24.25 -5.57 3.70
C ALA A 93 -24.35 -6.83 4.58
N LYS A 94 -23.32 -7.70 4.56
CA LYS A 94 -23.31 -8.97 5.29
C LYS A 94 -22.76 -8.83 6.70
N ASN A 95 -21.65 -8.07 6.85
CA ASN A 95 -20.89 -7.98 8.10
C ASN A 95 -21.08 -6.64 8.82
N GLY A 96 -21.87 -5.71 8.26
CA GLY A 96 -22.06 -4.36 8.78
C GLY A 96 -20.90 -3.42 8.45
N GLY A 97 -19.67 -3.89 8.52
CA GLY A 97 -18.45 -3.16 8.15
C GLY A 97 -17.29 -4.10 7.88
N ILE A 98 -16.43 -3.73 6.97
CA ILE A 98 -15.19 -4.45 6.66
C ILE A 98 -13.99 -3.52 6.67
N LEU A 99 -12.85 -4.05 7.11
CA LEU A 99 -11.57 -3.37 7.03
C LEU A 99 -10.98 -3.61 5.64
N GLN A 100 -10.84 -2.53 4.85
CA GLN A 100 -10.30 -2.62 3.50
C GLN A 100 -8.78 -2.59 3.56
N PHE A 101 -8.14 -3.71 3.24
CA PHE A 101 -6.69 -3.79 3.11
C PHE A 101 -6.24 -3.42 1.70
N GLY A 102 -5.00 -2.92 1.58
CA GLY A 102 -4.39 -2.56 0.31
C GLY A 102 -4.74 -1.15 -0.16
N THR A 103 -4.70 -0.95 -1.47
CA THR A 103 -4.91 0.33 -2.13
C THR A 103 -6.36 0.49 -2.56
N GLU A 104 -6.94 1.65 -2.30
CA GLU A 104 -8.28 2.02 -2.74
C GLU A 104 -8.24 3.31 -3.55
N LEU A 105 -8.74 3.25 -4.78
CA LEU A 105 -8.96 4.44 -5.61
C LEU A 105 -10.45 4.83 -5.54
N VAL A 106 -10.73 5.97 -4.93
CA VAL A 106 -12.07 6.55 -4.83
C VAL A 106 -12.17 7.71 -5.80
N ALA A 107 -13.15 7.67 -6.71
CA ALA A 107 -13.40 8.75 -7.66
C ALA A 107 -14.85 9.20 -7.58
N ALA A 108 -15.09 10.50 -7.82
CA ALA A 108 -16.43 11.03 -8.03
C ALA A 108 -17.04 10.42 -9.29
N LYS A 109 -18.37 10.33 -9.33
CA LYS A 109 -19.09 9.73 -10.47
C LYS A 109 -18.84 10.45 -11.80
N ASP A 110 -18.59 11.75 -11.73
CA ASP A 110 -18.30 12.62 -12.89
C ASP A 110 -16.80 12.69 -13.23
N GLY A 111 -15.93 11.95 -12.51
CA GLY A 111 -14.51 11.91 -12.75
C GLY A 111 -13.73 13.19 -12.37
N THR A 112 -14.40 14.21 -11.79
CA THR A 112 -13.77 15.52 -11.52
C THR A 112 -12.79 15.50 -10.38
N ILE A 113 -12.91 14.52 -9.47
CA ILE A 113 -11.99 14.35 -8.32
C ILE A 113 -11.76 12.87 -8.04
N ALA A 114 -10.53 12.54 -7.73
CA ALA A 114 -10.17 11.20 -7.27
C ALA A 114 -9.20 11.27 -6.09
N ALA A 115 -9.24 10.27 -5.22
CA ALA A 115 -8.35 10.12 -4.08
C ALA A 115 -7.80 8.70 -4.03
N LEU A 116 -6.49 8.57 -3.78
CA LEU A 116 -5.80 7.32 -3.53
C LEU A 116 -5.59 7.15 -2.03
N LEU A 117 -6.11 6.06 -1.47
CA LEU A 117 -6.04 5.75 -0.06
C LEU A 117 -5.33 4.42 0.17
N GLY A 118 -4.62 4.29 1.28
CA GLY A 118 -3.97 3.04 1.69
C GLY A 118 -2.89 2.54 0.73
N ALA A 119 -2.24 3.41 -0.04
CA ALA A 119 -1.25 3.06 -1.04
C ALA A 119 0.03 2.46 -0.45
N SER A 120 0.02 1.15 -0.23
CA SER A 120 1.21 0.39 0.19
C SER A 120 1.09 -1.05 -0.34
N PRO A 121 2.05 -1.53 -1.11
CA PRO A 121 3.29 -0.93 -1.62
C PRO A 121 3.05 0.02 -2.81
N GLY A 122 3.25 1.32 -2.62
CA GLY A 122 2.93 2.34 -3.64
C GLY A 122 3.76 2.22 -4.91
N ALA A 123 5.08 2.08 -4.79
CA ALA A 123 5.99 2.11 -5.93
C ALA A 123 5.73 0.95 -6.92
N SER A 124 5.56 -0.27 -6.44
CA SER A 124 5.37 -1.45 -7.28
C SER A 124 4.03 -1.53 -8.00
N VAL A 125 3.00 -0.81 -7.51
CA VAL A 125 1.65 -0.82 -8.10
C VAL A 125 1.26 0.51 -8.75
N THR A 126 2.16 1.51 -8.77
CA THR A 126 1.86 2.86 -9.25
C THR A 126 1.31 2.86 -10.67
N VAL A 127 1.93 2.12 -11.58
CA VAL A 127 1.53 2.10 -13.00
C VAL A 127 0.09 1.61 -13.15
N SER A 128 -0.26 0.48 -12.52
CA SER A 128 -1.62 -0.07 -12.58
C SER A 128 -2.66 0.85 -11.95
N ILE A 129 -2.32 1.50 -10.83
CA ILE A 129 -3.19 2.47 -10.16
C ILE A 129 -3.44 3.69 -11.05
N MET A 130 -2.39 4.23 -11.68
CA MET A 130 -2.53 5.39 -12.56
C MET A 130 -3.33 5.07 -13.82
N LEU A 131 -3.18 3.87 -14.37
CA LEU A 131 -4.01 3.41 -15.49
C LEU A 131 -5.49 3.29 -15.08
N ASP A 132 -5.79 2.74 -13.90
CA ASP A 132 -7.16 2.68 -13.36
C ASP A 132 -7.73 4.10 -13.11
N LEU A 133 -6.93 5.01 -12.56
CA LEU A 133 -7.33 6.41 -12.38
C LEU A 133 -7.68 7.09 -13.71
N ILE A 134 -6.83 6.93 -14.73
CA ILE A 134 -7.05 7.51 -16.05
C ILE A 134 -8.34 6.94 -16.66
N GLN A 135 -8.58 5.64 -16.57
CA GLN A 135 -9.80 5.01 -17.07
C GLN A 135 -11.06 5.52 -16.37
N ARG A 136 -11.00 5.77 -15.07
CA ARG A 136 -12.13 6.27 -14.27
C ARG A 136 -12.43 7.75 -14.50
N CYS A 137 -11.39 8.57 -14.62
CA CYS A 137 -11.55 10.02 -14.72
C CYS A 137 -11.67 10.52 -16.17
N PHE A 138 -11.14 9.78 -17.15
CA PHE A 138 -11.07 10.17 -18.56
C PHE A 138 -11.53 9.04 -19.51
N PRO A 139 -12.71 8.42 -19.29
CA PRO A 139 -13.12 7.24 -20.05
C PRO A 139 -13.26 7.51 -21.56
N GLU A 140 -13.76 8.69 -21.96
CA GLU A 140 -13.92 9.05 -23.36
C GLU A 140 -12.57 9.26 -24.06
N GLN A 141 -11.64 9.93 -23.40
CA GLN A 141 -10.28 10.14 -23.91
C GLN A 141 -9.55 8.80 -24.05
N VAL A 142 -9.62 7.94 -23.05
CA VAL A 142 -9.01 6.60 -23.08
C VAL A 142 -9.58 5.78 -24.25
N ALA A 143 -10.86 5.89 -24.55
CA ALA A 143 -11.49 5.20 -25.68
C ALA A 143 -11.07 5.74 -27.05
N SER A 144 -10.49 6.94 -27.12
CA SER A 144 -10.06 7.54 -28.37
C SER A 144 -8.86 6.82 -29.00
N ALA A 145 -8.80 6.76 -30.33
CA ALA A 145 -7.69 6.15 -31.07
C ALA A 145 -6.32 6.79 -30.73
N GLN A 146 -6.31 8.11 -30.53
CA GLN A 146 -5.09 8.83 -30.17
C GLN A 146 -4.52 8.36 -28.83
N TRP A 147 -5.37 8.24 -27.79
CA TRP A 147 -4.94 7.80 -26.48
C TRP A 147 -4.58 6.31 -26.46
N GLN A 148 -5.34 5.48 -27.15
CA GLN A 148 -5.02 4.05 -27.29
C GLN A 148 -3.64 3.84 -27.92
N THR A 149 -3.32 4.56 -28.99
CA THR A 149 -1.99 4.53 -29.60
C THR A 149 -0.89 4.96 -28.62
N LYS A 150 -1.12 6.06 -27.89
CA LYS A 150 -0.14 6.58 -26.95
C LYS A 150 0.05 5.65 -25.74
N LEU A 151 -1.03 5.09 -25.21
CA LEU A 151 -0.96 4.13 -24.12
C LEU A 151 -0.25 2.84 -24.54
N ALA A 152 -0.48 2.34 -25.75
CA ALA A 152 0.23 1.18 -26.29
C ALA A 152 1.72 1.44 -26.48
N GLU A 153 2.12 2.65 -26.87
CA GLU A 153 3.52 3.07 -26.97
C GLU A 153 4.21 3.07 -25.60
N ILE A 154 3.53 3.64 -24.58
CA ILE A 154 4.09 3.75 -23.21
C ILE A 154 4.08 2.40 -22.52
N PHE A 155 3.00 1.63 -22.66
CA PHE A 155 2.76 0.36 -21.99
C PHE A 155 2.52 -0.77 -23.02
N PRO A 156 3.55 -1.29 -23.68
CA PRO A 156 3.39 -2.30 -24.74
C PRO A 156 2.72 -3.60 -24.27
N ALA A 157 2.76 -3.89 -22.99
CA ALA A 157 2.13 -5.06 -22.37
C ALA A 157 0.73 -4.77 -21.76
N MET A 158 0.19 -3.56 -21.94
CA MET A 158 -1.11 -3.19 -21.38
C MET A 158 -2.22 -4.14 -21.87
N GLY A 159 -3.03 -4.64 -20.93
CA GLY A 159 -4.11 -5.59 -21.23
C GLY A 159 -3.67 -7.02 -21.52
N LYS A 160 -2.38 -7.35 -21.42
CA LYS A 160 -1.86 -8.69 -21.61
C LYS A 160 -1.37 -9.30 -20.30
N VAL A 161 -1.61 -10.61 -20.13
CA VAL A 161 -1.12 -11.36 -18.96
C VAL A 161 0.25 -11.95 -19.34
N LEU A 162 1.32 -11.28 -18.91
CA LEU A 162 2.70 -11.68 -19.22
C LEU A 162 3.05 -13.11 -18.74
N ALA A 163 2.43 -13.57 -17.65
CA ALA A 163 2.64 -14.93 -17.15
C ALA A 163 2.28 -16.03 -18.17
N ASN A 164 1.41 -15.72 -19.14
CA ASN A 164 0.94 -16.66 -20.15
C ASN A 164 1.62 -16.44 -21.52
N ASP A 165 2.57 -15.51 -21.62
CA ASP A 165 3.26 -15.13 -22.87
C ASP A 165 4.75 -14.96 -22.59
N ALA A 166 5.48 -16.08 -22.64
CA ALA A 166 6.90 -16.11 -22.32
C ALA A 166 7.77 -15.30 -23.30
N GLU A 167 7.35 -15.18 -24.56
CA GLU A 167 8.07 -14.38 -25.56
C GLU A 167 7.93 -12.90 -25.24
N ARG A 168 6.71 -12.43 -25.01
CA ARG A 168 6.43 -11.06 -24.62
C ARG A 168 7.10 -10.69 -23.29
N TYR A 169 7.09 -11.61 -22.33
CA TYR A 169 7.80 -11.41 -21.06
C TYR A 169 9.29 -11.13 -21.27
N ARG A 170 9.96 -11.94 -22.09
CA ARG A 170 11.39 -11.75 -22.39
C ARG A 170 11.65 -10.43 -23.11
N GLU A 171 10.79 -10.05 -24.06
CA GLU A 171 10.89 -8.78 -24.80
C GLU A 171 10.76 -7.58 -23.85
N VAL A 172 9.77 -7.59 -22.97
CA VAL A 172 9.54 -6.51 -21.97
C VAL A 172 10.69 -6.46 -20.98
N GLN A 173 11.17 -7.59 -20.51
CA GLN A 173 12.31 -7.68 -19.60
C GLN A 173 13.58 -7.13 -20.25
N ALA A 174 13.93 -7.60 -21.43
CA ALA A 174 15.13 -7.12 -22.13
C ALA A 174 15.12 -5.61 -22.38
N ARG A 175 13.94 -5.06 -22.72
CA ARG A 175 13.76 -3.60 -22.85
C ARG A 175 13.96 -2.88 -21.52
N SER A 176 13.42 -3.41 -20.43
CA SER A 176 13.58 -2.83 -19.10
C SER A 176 15.01 -2.86 -18.63
N ASP A 177 15.69 -3.99 -18.81
CA ASP A 177 17.08 -4.18 -18.43
C ASP A 177 17.99 -3.20 -19.20
N ALA A 178 17.77 -3.05 -20.51
CA ALA A 178 18.51 -2.09 -21.31
C ALA A 178 18.28 -0.63 -20.87
N LEU A 179 17.04 -0.24 -20.58
CA LEU A 179 16.71 1.11 -20.13
C LEU A 179 17.25 1.44 -18.73
N LEU A 180 17.23 0.46 -17.83
CA LEU A 180 17.68 0.59 -16.46
C LEU A 180 19.15 0.26 -16.26
N GLN A 181 19.84 -0.15 -17.31
CA GLN A 181 21.26 -0.57 -17.28
C GLN A 181 21.49 -1.71 -16.28
N LEU A 182 20.55 -2.67 -16.24
CA LEU A 182 20.68 -3.86 -15.41
C LEU A 182 21.47 -4.93 -16.15
N GLU A 183 22.25 -5.72 -15.40
CA GLU A 183 22.90 -6.90 -15.96
C GLU A 183 21.83 -7.95 -16.30
N PRO A 184 21.92 -8.63 -17.45
CA PRO A 184 21.01 -9.73 -17.77
C PRO A 184 21.07 -10.78 -16.66
N LEU A 185 19.91 -11.23 -16.18
CA LEU A 185 19.85 -12.36 -15.27
C LEU A 185 20.44 -13.58 -16.00
N GLU A 186 21.52 -14.14 -15.47
CA GLU A 186 22.01 -15.43 -15.93
C GLU A 186 20.87 -16.44 -15.86
N GLN A 187 20.51 -17.02 -16.98
CA GLN A 187 19.50 -18.08 -16.99
C GLN A 187 19.97 -19.20 -16.06
N PRO A 188 19.14 -19.72 -15.14
CA PRO A 188 19.55 -20.88 -14.36
C PRO A 188 19.91 -21.97 -15.32
N VAL A 189 21.17 -22.41 -15.26
CA VAL A 189 21.64 -23.59 -16.00
C VAL A 189 20.71 -24.71 -15.59
N ASN A 190 19.93 -25.21 -16.56
CA ASN A 190 19.03 -26.34 -16.35
C ASN A 190 19.79 -27.48 -15.68
N ALA A 191 19.44 -27.77 -14.43
CA ALA A 191 19.86 -28.96 -13.71
C ALA A 191 18.90 -30.12 -14.03
#